data_77ba2a20a8df2937b8611adb37fa7cb9
#
_entry.id   77ba2a20a8df2937b8611adb37fa7cb9
#
_cell.length_a   1.000
_cell.length_b   1.000
_cell.length_c   1.000
_cell.angle_alpha   90.00
_cell.angle_beta   90.00
_cell.angle_gamma   90.00
#
_symmetry.space_group_name_H-M   'P 1'
#
loop_
_entity.id
_entity.type
_entity.pdbx_description
1 polymer ?
#
loop_
_entity_poly.entity_id
_entity_poly.type
_entity_poly.pdbx_seq_one_letter_code
_entity_poly.pdbx_strand_id
1 'polypeptide(L)'
;GRIDAFFNNAGIEGAIAGVEDYPVDTFDQVLAVNLKGAFLGLKHVVPVMRTQGEGAILNTASQAGVRGVPGLSAYVASKHAVVGLSQGVALEVAAAGIRVNCLCPGPTNTRMMEDIKVAVRAAGGDPQNFVDRMPVGRFGEPGEIADVAAWALADAPAFMTGAVLTVDGAMTTP
;
A
#
# COMPACT_ATOMS: atom_id res chain seq x y z
N GLY A 1 3.10 14.24 23.84
CA GLY A 1 3.77 13.05 23.34
C GLY A 1 4.51 13.33 22.05
N ARG A 2 5.25 12.34 21.53
CA ARG A 2 6.08 12.44 20.33
C ARG A 2 5.77 11.28 19.37
N ILE A 3 5.80 11.52 18.07
CA ILE A 3 5.68 10.50 17.02
C ILE A 3 6.82 10.72 16.02
N ASP A 4 7.80 9.82 16.00
CA ASP A 4 8.97 9.94 15.12
C ASP A 4 8.75 9.26 13.77
N ALA A 5 8.06 8.12 13.80
CA ALA A 5 7.74 7.32 12.63
C ALA A 5 6.28 6.85 12.66
N PHE A 6 5.63 6.81 11.51
CA PHE A 6 4.27 6.30 11.36
C PHE A 6 4.15 5.37 10.15
N PHE A 7 3.95 4.08 10.43
CA PHE A 7 3.67 3.08 9.40
C PHE A 7 2.16 2.92 9.23
N ASN A 8 1.61 3.52 8.21
CA ASN A 8 0.19 3.54 7.90
C ASN A 8 -0.18 2.37 6.99
N ASN A 9 -0.36 1.19 7.58
CA ASN A 9 -0.37 -0.09 6.86
C ASN A 9 -1.74 -0.77 6.75
N ALA A 10 -2.72 -0.40 7.57
CA ALA A 10 -4.02 -1.08 7.60
C ALA A 10 -4.71 -1.08 6.24
N GLY A 11 -5.28 -2.22 5.85
CA GLY A 11 -5.99 -2.35 4.58
C GLY A 11 -6.69 -3.70 4.42
N ILE A 12 -7.66 -3.73 3.52
CA ILE A 12 -8.41 -4.93 3.12
C ILE A 12 -8.45 -5.03 1.59
N GLU A 13 -8.60 -6.25 1.05
CA GLU A 13 -8.70 -6.51 -0.38
C GLU A 13 -10.10 -6.30 -0.95
N GLY A 14 -11.15 -6.60 -0.15
CA GLY A 14 -12.53 -6.60 -0.61
C GLY A 14 -12.90 -7.86 -1.40
N ALA A 15 -13.86 -7.75 -2.32
CA ALA A 15 -14.31 -8.85 -3.16
C ALA A 15 -13.42 -9.02 -4.41
N ILE A 16 -13.40 -10.25 -4.95
CA ILE A 16 -12.85 -10.56 -6.28
C ILE A 16 -14.03 -10.80 -7.22
N ALA A 17 -14.34 -9.81 -8.06
CA ALA A 17 -15.48 -9.86 -8.99
C ALA A 17 -15.26 -8.94 -10.18
N GLY A 18 -15.94 -9.22 -11.32
CA GLY A 18 -16.08 -8.25 -12.42
C GLY A 18 -16.76 -6.97 -11.94
N VAL A 19 -16.52 -5.86 -12.66
CA VAL A 19 -17.05 -4.55 -12.23
C VAL A 19 -18.60 -4.53 -12.20
N GLU A 20 -19.24 -5.28 -13.10
CA GLU A 20 -20.69 -5.41 -13.19
C GLU A 20 -21.32 -6.15 -11.99
N ASP A 21 -20.57 -7.08 -11.39
CA ASP A 21 -21.02 -7.91 -10.27
C ASP A 21 -20.41 -7.47 -8.91
N TYR A 22 -19.59 -6.41 -8.90
CA TYR A 22 -18.91 -5.98 -7.70
C TYR A 22 -19.89 -5.33 -6.70
N PRO A 23 -20.01 -5.85 -5.43
CA PRO A 23 -20.95 -5.31 -4.47
C PRO A 23 -20.59 -3.88 -4.05
N VAL A 24 -21.54 -2.93 -4.16
CA VAL A 24 -21.31 -1.52 -3.84
C VAL A 24 -20.93 -1.31 -2.38
N ASP A 25 -21.57 -2.01 -1.45
CA ASP A 25 -21.26 -1.93 0.00
C ASP A 25 -19.80 -2.37 0.27
N THR A 26 -19.31 -3.39 -0.46
CA THR A 26 -17.92 -3.84 -0.34
C THR A 26 -16.95 -2.80 -0.95
N PHE A 27 -17.34 -2.17 -2.05
CA PHE A 27 -16.58 -1.06 -2.63
C PHE A 27 -16.40 0.08 -1.61
N ASP A 28 -17.51 0.52 -1.00
CA ASP A 28 -17.50 1.59 0.01
C ASP A 28 -16.67 1.21 1.24
N GLN A 29 -16.75 -0.04 1.69
CA GLN A 29 -15.94 -0.54 2.79
C GLN A 29 -14.44 -0.52 2.47
N VAL A 30 -14.05 -0.94 1.26
CA VAL A 30 -12.63 -0.90 0.83
C VAL A 30 -12.12 0.54 0.80
N LEU A 31 -12.88 1.48 0.27
CA LEU A 31 -12.49 2.90 0.27
C LEU A 31 -12.45 3.48 1.69
N ALA A 32 -13.40 3.11 2.53
CA ALA A 32 -13.43 3.58 3.92
C ALA A 32 -12.19 3.11 4.71
N VAL A 33 -11.78 1.87 4.56
CA VAL A 33 -10.60 1.32 5.26
C VAL A 33 -9.31 1.81 4.60
N ASN A 34 -9.12 1.53 3.30
CA ASN A 34 -7.83 1.72 2.65
C ASN A 34 -7.48 3.20 2.40
N LEU A 35 -8.46 4.00 1.99
CA LEU A 35 -8.23 5.40 1.62
C LEU A 35 -8.56 6.36 2.77
N LYS A 36 -9.80 6.32 3.27
CA LYS A 36 -10.22 7.22 4.35
C LYS A 36 -9.45 6.92 5.64
N GLY A 37 -9.18 5.65 5.94
CA GLY A 37 -8.33 5.25 7.06
C GLY A 37 -6.93 5.83 6.94
N ALA A 38 -6.29 5.71 5.76
CA ALA A 38 -4.98 6.30 5.50
C ALA A 38 -4.98 7.82 5.65
N PHE A 39 -6.00 8.51 5.10
CA PHE A 39 -6.18 9.95 5.26
C PHE A 39 -6.33 10.35 6.73
N LEU A 40 -7.13 9.64 7.52
CA LEU A 40 -7.33 9.93 8.93
C LEU A 40 -6.04 9.76 9.73
N GLY A 41 -5.24 8.73 9.44
CA GLY A 41 -3.90 8.57 10.02
C GLY A 41 -3.03 9.79 9.77
N LEU A 42 -2.92 10.23 8.52
CA LEU A 42 -2.16 11.44 8.14
C LEU A 42 -2.72 12.69 8.83
N LYS A 43 -4.04 12.87 8.84
CA LYS A 43 -4.72 14.03 9.45
C LYS A 43 -4.37 14.21 10.92
N HIS A 44 -4.17 13.13 11.66
CA HIS A 44 -3.89 13.19 13.10
C HIS A 44 -2.39 13.16 13.43
N VAL A 45 -1.57 12.51 12.59
CA VAL A 45 -0.12 12.39 12.83
C VAL A 45 0.65 13.63 12.36
N VAL A 46 0.30 14.18 11.20
CA VAL A 46 1.00 15.33 10.62
C VAL A 46 1.05 16.55 11.56
N PRO A 47 -0.02 16.97 12.26
CA PRO A 47 0.06 18.10 13.19
C PRO A 47 1.06 17.88 14.33
N VAL A 48 1.17 16.65 14.84
CA VAL A 48 2.14 16.31 15.89
C VAL A 48 3.56 16.44 15.35
N MET A 49 3.85 15.84 14.18
CA MET A 49 5.17 15.93 13.54
C MET A 49 5.53 17.37 13.14
N ARG A 50 4.56 18.18 12.70
CA ARG A 50 4.80 19.62 12.42
C ARG A 50 5.26 20.38 13.67
N THR A 51 4.67 20.10 14.83
CA THR A 51 5.10 20.71 16.09
C THR A 51 6.50 20.25 16.51
N GLN A 52 6.89 19.03 16.13
CA GLN A 52 8.23 18.48 16.39
C GLN A 52 9.29 19.06 15.44
N GLY A 53 8.89 19.49 14.22
CA GLY A 53 9.80 19.93 13.15
C GLY A 53 10.46 18.78 12.39
N GLU A 54 10.04 17.52 12.63
CA GLU A 54 10.57 16.33 11.98
C GLU A 54 9.60 15.14 12.08
N GLY A 55 9.73 14.17 11.17
CA GLY A 55 8.99 12.93 11.19
C GLY A 55 9.13 12.12 9.90
N ALA A 56 8.78 10.85 9.97
CA ALA A 56 8.76 9.98 8.81
C ALA A 56 7.44 9.20 8.74
N ILE A 57 6.78 9.26 7.60
CA ILE A 57 5.52 8.57 7.34
C ILE A 57 5.71 7.64 6.14
N LEU A 58 5.25 6.40 6.27
CA LEU A 58 5.18 5.44 5.18
C LEU A 58 3.76 4.90 5.06
N ASN A 59 3.07 5.22 3.97
CA ASN A 59 1.76 4.66 3.66
C ASN A 59 1.92 3.39 2.82
N THR A 60 1.15 2.34 3.13
CA THR A 60 1.16 1.10 2.36
C THR A 60 0.06 1.12 1.29
N ALA A 61 0.48 1.29 0.03
CA ALA A 61 -0.37 1.01 -1.12
C ALA A 61 -0.28 -0.48 -1.52
N SER A 62 0.11 -0.78 -2.74
CA SER A 62 0.30 -2.12 -3.32
C SER A 62 0.90 -1.95 -4.72
N GLN A 63 1.42 -3.00 -5.32
CA GLN A 63 1.64 -3.05 -6.77
C GLN A 63 0.34 -2.70 -7.55
N ALA A 64 -0.83 -2.98 -6.95
CA ALA A 64 -2.13 -2.56 -7.47
C ALA A 64 -2.40 -1.04 -7.36
N GLY A 65 -1.53 -0.27 -6.74
CA GLY A 65 -1.55 1.19 -6.71
C GLY A 65 -0.80 1.85 -7.88
N VAL A 66 -0.10 1.07 -8.68
CA VAL A 66 0.68 1.53 -9.85
C VAL A 66 0.34 0.79 -11.14
N ARG A 67 -0.52 -0.24 -11.05
CA ARG A 67 -1.05 -0.97 -12.22
C ARG A 67 -2.46 -1.51 -11.97
N GLY A 68 -3.19 -1.84 -13.03
CA GLY A 68 -4.48 -2.52 -12.94
C GLY A 68 -4.34 -3.99 -12.57
N VAL A 69 -5.34 -4.52 -11.84
CA VAL A 69 -5.49 -5.94 -11.53
C VAL A 69 -6.94 -6.33 -11.81
N PRO A 70 -7.21 -7.24 -12.75
CA PRO A 70 -8.58 -7.67 -13.05
C PRO A 70 -9.27 -8.26 -11.80
N GLY A 71 -10.55 -7.95 -11.65
CA GLY A 71 -11.39 -8.45 -10.55
C GLY A 71 -11.20 -7.73 -9.21
N LEU A 72 -10.29 -6.77 -9.09
CA LEU A 72 -9.99 -6.02 -7.87
C LEU A 72 -10.23 -4.52 -8.01
N SER A 73 -11.28 -4.10 -8.71
CA SER A 73 -11.51 -2.70 -9.08
C SER A 73 -11.51 -1.73 -7.88
N ALA A 74 -12.20 -2.06 -6.79
CA ALA A 74 -12.21 -1.24 -5.56
C ALA A 74 -10.83 -1.15 -4.90
N TYR A 75 -10.15 -2.29 -4.79
CA TYR A 75 -8.79 -2.35 -4.23
C TYR A 75 -7.81 -1.52 -5.06
N VAL A 76 -7.79 -1.72 -6.38
CA VAL A 76 -6.96 -0.95 -7.32
C VAL A 76 -7.21 0.54 -7.17
N ALA A 77 -8.48 0.97 -7.21
CA ALA A 77 -8.84 2.38 -7.03
C ALA A 77 -8.34 2.94 -5.70
N SER A 78 -8.58 2.20 -4.60
CA SER A 78 -8.13 2.61 -3.26
C SER A 78 -6.61 2.76 -3.16
N LYS A 79 -5.85 1.82 -3.75
CA LYS A 79 -4.38 1.82 -3.65
C LYS A 79 -3.72 2.87 -4.57
N HIS A 80 -4.29 3.16 -5.74
CA HIS A 80 -3.90 4.32 -6.56
C HIS A 80 -4.16 5.63 -5.81
N ALA A 81 -5.31 5.74 -5.13
CA ALA A 81 -5.63 6.92 -4.33
C ALA A 81 -4.67 7.11 -3.16
N VAL A 82 -4.20 6.04 -2.50
CA VAL A 82 -3.17 6.12 -1.44
C VAL A 82 -1.83 6.62 -1.99
N VAL A 83 -1.44 6.21 -3.20
CA VAL A 83 -0.23 6.75 -3.86
C VAL A 83 -0.37 8.27 -4.07
N GLY A 84 -1.47 8.72 -4.69
CA GLY A 84 -1.73 10.14 -4.92
C GLY A 84 -1.83 10.96 -3.62
N LEU A 85 -2.50 10.41 -2.60
CA LEU A 85 -2.61 11.01 -1.27
C LEU A 85 -1.21 11.19 -0.64
N SER A 86 -0.35 10.17 -0.72
CA SER A 86 1.01 10.22 -0.18
C SER A 86 1.85 11.30 -0.83
N GLN A 87 1.78 11.41 -2.16
CA GLN A 87 2.50 12.43 -2.93
C GLN A 87 2.00 13.84 -2.62
N GLY A 88 0.66 14.03 -2.55
CA GLY A 88 0.06 15.32 -2.20
C GLY A 88 0.49 15.78 -0.80
N VAL A 89 0.39 14.92 0.19
CA VAL A 89 0.80 15.27 1.57
C VAL A 89 2.31 15.48 1.67
N ALA A 90 3.13 14.74 0.93
CA ALA A 90 4.58 14.95 0.90
C ALA A 90 4.92 16.41 0.50
N LEU A 91 4.26 16.94 -0.52
CA LEU A 91 4.44 18.34 -0.96
C LEU A 91 4.02 19.34 0.12
N GLU A 92 2.95 19.04 0.86
CA GLU A 92 2.42 19.92 1.92
C GLU A 92 3.32 20.01 3.15
N VAL A 93 4.12 18.96 3.44
CA VAL A 93 4.84 18.83 4.70
C VAL A 93 6.37 18.84 4.57
N ALA A 94 6.92 18.78 3.36
CA ALA A 94 8.36 18.72 3.13
C ALA A 94 9.13 19.86 3.81
N ALA A 95 8.64 21.09 3.70
CA ALA A 95 9.26 22.26 4.34
C ALA A 95 9.23 22.23 5.88
N ALA A 96 8.40 21.36 6.48
CA ALA A 96 8.34 21.13 7.91
C ALA A 96 9.29 20.01 8.39
N GLY A 97 10.19 19.51 7.53
CA GLY A 97 11.12 18.43 7.88
C GLY A 97 10.46 17.05 7.98
N ILE A 98 9.24 16.88 7.45
CA ILE A 98 8.49 15.62 7.49
C ILE A 98 8.61 14.92 6.14
N ARG A 99 9.05 13.64 6.15
CA ARG A 99 9.07 12.78 4.96
C ARG A 99 7.82 11.94 4.87
N VAL A 100 7.20 11.89 3.70
CA VAL A 100 6.05 11.01 3.43
C VAL A 100 6.34 10.22 2.16
N ASN A 101 6.40 8.90 2.28
CA ASN A 101 6.63 7.99 1.15
C ASN A 101 5.52 6.93 1.07
N CYS A 102 5.45 6.25 -0.06
CA CYS A 102 4.47 5.22 -0.32
C CYS A 102 5.16 3.90 -0.65
N LEU A 103 4.81 2.83 0.06
CA LEU A 103 5.29 1.47 -0.19
C LEU A 103 4.27 0.73 -1.03
N CYS A 104 4.73 0.09 -2.10
CA CYS A 104 3.93 -0.70 -3.03
C CYS A 104 4.42 -2.15 -3.08
N PRO A 105 4.04 -3.00 -2.10
CA PRO A 105 4.41 -4.41 -2.12
C PRO A 105 3.76 -5.16 -3.28
N GLY A 106 4.48 -6.14 -3.81
CA GLY A 106 3.92 -7.21 -4.63
C GLY A 106 3.21 -8.28 -3.79
N PRO A 107 2.78 -9.38 -4.43
CA PRO A 107 2.22 -10.52 -3.73
C PRO A 107 3.20 -11.05 -2.69
N THR A 108 2.76 -11.08 -1.43
CA THR A 108 3.58 -11.42 -0.26
C THR A 108 2.89 -12.52 0.54
N ASN A 109 3.62 -13.48 1.09
CA ASN A 109 3.12 -14.58 1.89
C ASN A 109 2.49 -14.08 3.20
N THR A 110 1.23 -13.67 3.14
CA THR A 110 0.44 -13.13 4.25
C THR A 110 -0.91 -13.82 4.32
N ARG A 111 -1.63 -13.63 5.43
CA ARG A 111 -3.01 -14.13 5.56
C ARG A 111 -3.91 -13.61 4.42
N MET A 112 -3.82 -12.34 4.06
CA MET A 112 -4.56 -11.75 2.93
C MET A 112 -4.30 -12.52 1.63
N MET A 113 -3.06 -12.90 1.35
CA MET A 113 -2.72 -13.67 0.15
C MET A 113 -3.28 -15.10 0.21
N GLU A 114 -3.31 -15.73 1.38
CA GLU A 114 -3.95 -17.04 1.53
C GLU A 114 -5.47 -16.98 1.29
N ASP A 115 -6.13 -15.94 1.80
CA ASP A 115 -7.56 -15.70 1.55
C ASP A 115 -7.83 -15.49 0.05
N ILE A 116 -6.97 -14.75 -0.67
CA ILE A 116 -7.03 -14.58 -2.12
C ILE A 116 -6.83 -15.93 -2.85
N LYS A 117 -5.85 -16.74 -2.46
CA LYS A 117 -5.61 -18.06 -3.06
C LYS A 117 -6.82 -18.98 -2.89
N VAL A 118 -7.49 -18.95 -1.72
CA VAL A 118 -8.72 -19.70 -1.47
C VAL A 118 -9.84 -19.24 -2.40
N ALA A 119 -10.05 -17.93 -2.53
CA ALA A 119 -11.07 -17.37 -3.42
C ALA A 119 -10.82 -17.71 -4.89
N VAL A 120 -9.58 -17.66 -5.35
CA VAL A 120 -9.20 -18.03 -6.73
C VAL A 120 -9.49 -19.51 -7.00
N ARG A 121 -9.16 -20.42 -6.07
CA ARG A 121 -9.47 -21.84 -6.23
C ARG A 121 -10.98 -22.09 -6.26
N ALA A 122 -11.75 -21.40 -5.42
CA ALA A 122 -13.21 -21.51 -5.40
C ALA A 122 -13.84 -21.05 -6.72
N ALA A 123 -13.22 -20.08 -7.41
CA ALA A 123 -13.63 -19.63 -8.74
C ALA A 123 -13.08 -20.49 -9.89
N GLY A 124 -12.45 -21.65 -9.61
CA GLY A 124 -11.89 -22.57 -10.60
C GLY A 124 -10.55 -22.13 -11.19
N GLY A 125 -9.90 -21.12 -10.61
CA GLY A 125 -8.57 -20.65 -11.01
C GLY A 125 -7.43 -21.39 -10.30
N ASP A 126 -6.22 -21.21 -10.82
CA ASP A 126 -4.99 -21.75 -10.21
C ASP A 126 -4.16 -20.60 -9.59
N PRO A 127 -3.95 -20.60 -8.25
CA PRO A 127 -3.08 -19.62 -7.59
C PRO A 127 -1.62 -19.65 -8.08
N GLN A 128 -1.15 -20.75 -8.69
CA GLN A 128 0.19 -20.83 -9.28
C GLN A 128 0.39 -19.75 -10.35
N ASN A 129 -0.66 -19.37 -11.06
CA ASN A 129 -0.62 -18.29 -12.04
C ASN A 129 -0.11 -16.95 -11.47
N PHE A 130 -0.21 -16.71 -10.16
CA PHE A 130 0.41 -15.53 -9.55
C PHE A 130 1.93 -15.63 -9.55
N VAL A 131 2.47 -16.79 -9.18
CA VAL A 131 3.92 -17.04 -9.15
C VAL A 131 4.51 -16.98 -10.55
N ASP A 132 3.82 -17.58 -11.53
CA ASP A 132 4.27 -17.64 -12.93
C ASP A 132 4.38 -16.25 -13.57
N ARG A 133 3.63 -15.29 -13.06
CA ARG A 133 3.68 -13.89 -13.51
C ARG A 133 4.72 -13.03 -12.78
N MET A 134 5.36 -13.57 -11.76
CA MET A 134 6.38 -12.86 -10.99
C MET A 134 7.76 -13.13 -11.57
N PRO A 135 8.49 -12.13 -12.08
CA PRO A 135 9.83 -12.36 -12.65
C PRO A 135 10.81 -13.01 -11.67
N VAL A 136 10.68 -12.74 -10.38
CA VAL A 136 11.50 -13.36 -9.32
C VAL A 136 11.11 -14.83 -9.03
N GLY A 137 9.99 -15.33 -9.57
CA GLY A 137 9.55 -16.72 -9.47
C GLY A 137 9.01 -17.16 -8.11
N ARG A 138 8.72 -16.23 -7.20
CA ARG A 138 8.17 -16.53 -5.87
C ARG A 138 7.41 -15.35 -5.28
N PHE A 139 6.57 -15.60 -4.29
CA PHE A 139 6.04 -14.54 -3.43
C PHE A 139 7.15 -13.89 -2.59
N GLY A 140 6.97 -12.63 -2.25
CA GLY A 140 7.76 -11.95 -1.22
C GLY A 140 7.46 -12.51 0.17
N GLU A 141 8.41 -12.39 1.09
CA GLU A 141 8.19 -12.69 2.50
C GLU A 141 7.87 -11.42 3.28
N PRO A 142 7.03 -11.48 4.33
CA PRO A 142 6.71 -10.31 5.15
C PRO A 142 7.94 -9.57 5.68
N GLY A 143 9.01 -10.30 6.01
CA GLY A 143 10.28 -9.73 6.45
C GLY A 143 10.94 -8.84 5.39
N GLU A 144 10.91 -9.23 4.12
CA GLU A 144 11.47 -8.41 3.03
C GLU A 144 10.76 -7.06 2.88
N ILE A 145 9.44 -7.05 3.10
CA ILE A 145 8.65 -5.82 3.08
C ILE A 145 8.91 -4.98 4.34
N ALA A 146 9.03 -5.64 5.50
CA ALA A 146 9.30 -4.97 6.77
C ALA A 146 10.68 -4.32 6.79
N ASP A 147 11.70 -4.93 6.21
CA ASP A 147 13.06 -4.37 6.11
C ASP A 147 13.06 -3.05 5.33
N VAL A 148 12.35 -3.00 4.18
CA VAL A 148 12.20 -1.76 3.41
C VAL A 148 11.40 -0.72 4.17
N ALA A 149 10.34 -1.13 4.88
CA ALA A 149 9.54 -0.22 5.69
C ALA A 149 10.36 0.39 6.84
N ALA A 150 11.13 -0.42 7.55
CA ALA A 150 12.01 0.03 8.63
C ALA A 150 13.06 1.01 8.11
N TRP A 151 13.76 0.66 7.02
CA TRP A 151 14.73 1.54 6.37
C TRP A 151 14.09 2.87 5.91
N ALA A 152 12.94 2.84 5.26
CA ALA A 152 12.27 4.04 4.76
C ALA A 152 11.85 5.00 5.88
N LEU A 153 11.50 4.46 7.05
CA LEU A 153 11.11 5.25 8.23
C LEU A 153 12.32 5.76 9.02
N ALA A 154 13.35 4.93 9.24
CA ALA A 154 14.47 5.26 10.12
C ALA A 154 15.68 5.84 9.39
N ASP A 155 16.14 5.17 8.31
CA ASP A 155 17.49 5.38 7.76
C ASP A 155 17.50 6.01 6.36
N ALA A 156 16.35 6.16 5.72
CA ALA A 156 16.29 6.77 4.40
C ALA A 156 16.69 8.26 4.45
N PRO A 157 17.42 8.76 3.44
CA PRO A 157 17.92 10.12 3.42
C PRO A 157 16.78 11.15 3.51
N ALA A 158 17.05 12.29 4.15
CA ALA A 158 16.07 13.38 4.34
C ALA A 158 15.50 13.93 3.01
N PHE A 159 16.24 13.80 1.91
CA PHE A 159 15.81 14.22 0.59
C PHE A 159 14.78 13.27 -0.06
N MET A 160 14.57 12.07 0.52
CA MET A 160 13.60 11.09 0.01
C MET A 160 12.22 11.34 0.61
N THR A 161 11.38 12.10 -0.10
CA THR A 161 9.96 12.31 0.22
C THR A 161 9.15 12.31 -1.07
N GLY A 162 7.89 11.86 -1.02
CA GLY A 162 7.02 11.68 -2.20
C GLY A 162 7.37 10.45 -3.05
N ALA A 163 8.32 9.62 -2.62
CA ALA A 163 8.74 8.44 -3.35
C ALA A 163 7.68 7.33 -3.32
N VAL A 164 7.56 6.61 -4.44
CA VAL A 164 6.77 5.39 -4.58
C VAL A 164 7.75 4.22 -4.67
N LEU A 165 7.80 3.42 -3.62
CA LEU A 165 8.75 2.32 -3.46
C LEU A 165 8.08 0.99 -3.83
N THR A 166 8.36 0.46 -5.01
CA THR A 166 7.90 -0.88 -5.40
C THR A 166 8.83 -1.95 -4.84
N VAL A 167 8.25 -2.93 -4.14
CA VAL A 167 8.94 -4.10 -3.58
C VAL A 167 8.14 -5.32 -4.01
N ASP A 168 8.27 -5.71 -5.27
CA ASP A 168 7.32 -6.58 -5.97
C ASP A 168 7.95 -7.65 -6.86
N GLY A 169 9.24 -7.90 -6.72
CA GLY A 169 9.94 -8.88 -7.54
C GLY A 169 9.94 -8.55 -9.04
N ALA A 170 10.00 -7.27 -9.38
CA ALA A 170 9.96 -6.72 -10.74
C ALA A 170 8.60 -6.85 -11.46
N MET A 171 7.51 -7.14 -10.73
CA MET A 171 6.18 -7.40 -11.31
C MET A 171 5.57 -6.16 -12.00
N THR A 172 5.96 -4.96 -11.60
CA THR A 172 5.50 -3.69 -12.19
C THR A 172 6.54 -2.99 -13.05
N THR A 173 7.68 -3.63 -13.29
CA THR A 173 8.70 -3.12 -14.21
C THR A 173 8.14 -3.13 -15.65
N PRO A 174 8.25 -2.03 -16.43
CA PRO A 174 7.77 -1.96 -17.80
C PRO A 174 8.45 -2.96 -18.72
#